data_ee5d03ebe0eb246ef34abc2b65246ed5
#
_entry.id   ee5d03ebe0eb246ef34abc2b65246ed5
#
_cell.length_a   1.000
_cell.length_b   1.000
_cell.length_c   1.000
_cell.angle_alpha   90.00
_cell.angle_beta   90.00
_cell.angle_gamma   90.00
#
_symmetry.space_group_name_H-M   'P 1'
#
loop_
_entity.id
_entity.type
_entity.pdbx_description
1 polymer ?
#
loop_
_entity_poly.entity_id
_entity_poly.type
_entity_poly.pdbx_seq_one_letter_code
_entity_poly.pdbx_strand_id
1 'polypeptide(L)'
;MSKQSLMERIAFNKVFIEQFARMELPVVEGNLSRHRVEVVVPVRQGCYCAITIARTAKGYHVGYHADTPTKGSICGLCGNRHIMPDKVSAFLEGVEMVRNCKMDFGLLFGSALDNAIHELFKNTHNQLTLF
;
A
#
# COMPACT_ATOMS: atom_id res chain seq x y z
N MET A 1 -12.68 3.35 24.71
CA MET A 1 -11.46 2.74 24.15
C MET A 1 -10.25 3.53 24.60
N SER A 2 -9.23 2.86 25.11
CA SER A 2 -8.05 3.55 25.60
C SER A 2 -7.23 4.14 24.46
N LYS A 3 -6.41 5.15 24.77
CA LYS A 3 -5.48 5.76 23.83
C LYS A 3 -4.54 4.71 23.22
N GLN A 4 -4.13 3.76 24.02
CA GLN A 4 -3.25 2.67 23.61
C GLN A 4 -3.92 1.78 22.54
N SER A 5 -5.19 1.42 22.74
CA SER A 5 -5.90 0.61 21.76
C SER A 5 -6.04 1.30 20.41
N LEU A 6 -6.26 2.61 20.42
CA LEU A 6 -6.35 3.38 19.19
C LEU A 6 -5.01 3.39 18.45
N MET A 7 -3.91 3.62 19.16
CA MET A 7 -2.57 3.62 18.59
C MET A 7 -2.16 2.24 18.07
N GLU A 8 -2.52 1.19 18.78
CA GLU A 8 -2.28 -0.17 18.32
C GLU A 8 -3.03 -0.46 17.03
N ARG A 9 -4.26 0.00 16.91
CA ARG A 9 -5.06 -0.17 15.70
C ARG A 9 -4.48 0.60 14.51
N ILE A 10 -4.02 1.82 14.75
CA ILE A 10 -3.37 2.63 13.73
C ILE A 10 -2.08 1.96 13.28
N ALA A 11 -1.27 1.51 14.22
CA ALA A 11 -0.01 0.82 13.91
C ALA A 11 -0.25 -0.50 13.17
N PHE A 12 -1.32 -1.20 13.50
CA PHE A 12 -1.65 -2.48 12.87
C PHE A 12 -1.97 -2.33 11.39
N ASN A 13 -2.57 -1.21 10.99
CA ASN A 13 -2.97 -1.00 9.60
C ASN A 13 -1.80 -0.56 8.70
N LYS A 14 -0.68 -0.14 9.28
CA LYS A 14 0.50 0.31 8.53
C LYS A 14 1.57 -0.76 8.57
N VAL A 15 2.03 -1.18 7.41
CA VAL A 15 3.06 -2.23 7.31
C VAL A 15 4.15 -1.79 6.33
N PHE A 16 5.34 -2.34 6.50
CA PHE A 16 6.40 -2.20 5.51
C PHE A 16 6.32 -3.35 4.50
N ILE A 17 7.08 -3.20 3.43
CA ILE A 17 6.98 -4.11 2.29
C ILE A 17 7.28 -5.56 2.65
N GLU A 18 8.22 -5.80 3.55
CA GLU A 18 8.57 -7.17 3.96
C GLU A 18 7.41 -7.86 4.66
N GLN A 19 6.75 -7.13 5.55
CA GLN A 19 5.58 -7.64 6.26
C GLN A 19 4.42 -7.87 5.30
N PHE A 20 4.20 -6.91 4.40
CA PHE A 20 3.15 -7.02 3.39
C PHE A 20 3.34 -8.26 2.51
N ALA A 21 4.57 -8.53 2.10
CA ALA A 21 4.88 -9.68 1.25
C ALA A 21 4.50 -11.01 1.92
N ARG A 22 4.58 -11.07 3.24
CA ARG A 22 4.34 -12.30 4.01
C ARG A 22 2.93 -12.43 4.53
N MET A 23 2.18 -11.34 4.60
CA MET A 23 0.86 -11.38 5.19
C MET A 23 -0.19 -11.82 4.17
N GLU A 24 -1.26 -12.41 4.68
CA GLU A 24 -2.45 -12.71 3.90
C GLU A 24 -3.55 -11.76 4.34
N LEU A 25 -4.13 -11.04 3.38
CA LEU A 25 -5.20 -10.11 3.70
C LEU A 25 -6.53 -10.86 3.83
N PRO A 26 -7.28 -10.61 4.91
CA PRO A 26 -8.60 -11.22 5.04
C PRO A 26 -9.58 -10.63 4.02
N VAL A 27 -10.50 -11.46 3.56
CA VAL A 27 -11.62 -11.00 2.74
C VAL A 27 -12.58 -10.25 3.64
N VAL A 28 -12.86 -8.99 3.33
CA VAL A 28 -13.69 -8.14 4.15
C VAL A 28 -14.96 -7.72 3.41
N GLU A 29 -15.98 -7.37 4.18
CA GLU A 29 -17.24 -6.85 3.67
C GLU A 29 -17.50 -5.48 4.30
N GLY A 30 -18.30 -4.67 3.62
CA GLY A 30 -18.71 -3.39 4.13
C GLY A 30 -17.69 -2.29 3.85
N ASN A 31 -17.34 -1.53 4.88
CA ASN A 31 -16.49 -0.34 4.70
C ASN A 31 -15.03 -0.71 4.50
N LEU A 32 -14.55 -0.55 3.27
CA LEU A 32 -13.17 -0.87 2.89
C LEU A 32 -12.15 -0.03 3.66
N SER A 33 -12.49 1.21 3.99
CA SER A 33 -11.56 2.11 4.69
C SER A 33 -11.18 1.61 6.07
N ARG A 34 -12.04 0.83 6.72
CA ARG A 34 -11.78 0.29 8.06
C ARG A 34 -10.84 -0.92 8.04
N HIS A 35 -10.73 -1.57 6.89
CA HIS A 35 -10.04 -2.85 6.78
C HIS A 35 -8.89 -2.80 5.79
N ARG A 36 -8.46 -1.59 5.44
CA ARG A 36 -7.35 -1.42 4.53
C ARG A 36 -6.01 -1.63 5.23
N VAL A 37 -5.04 -2.07 4.47
CA VAL A 37 -3.64 -2.10 4.88
C VAL A 37 -2.93 -0.99 4.13
N GLU A 38 -2.10 -0.23 4.80
CA GLU A 38 -1.28 0.80 4.19
C GLU A 38 0.17 0.32 4.12
N VAL A 39 0.64 0.04 2.91
CA VAL A 39 2.03 -0.37 2.70
C VAL A 39 2.87 0.89 2.57
N VAL A 40 3.62 1.18 3.62
CA VAL A 40 4.40 2.42 3.71
C VAL A 40 5.70 2.28 2.91
N VAL A 41 5.95 3.24 2.04
CA VAL A 41 7.20 3.34 1.29
C VAL A 41 7.92 4.59 1.80
N PRO A 42 8.93 4.44 2.68
CA PRO A 42 9.67 5.59 3.18
C PRO A 42 10.57 6.14 2.08
N VAL A 43 10.63 7.46 2.01
CA VAL A 43 11.46 8.15 1.01
C VAL A 43 12.56 8.94 1.71
N ARG A 44 12.17 9.93 2.48
CA ARG A 44 13.06 10.74 3.32
C ARG A 44 12.20 11.50 4.31
N GLN A 45 12.83 12.18 5.25
CA GLN A 45 12.12 12.93 6.27
C GLN A 45 11.12 13.91 5.64
N GLY A 46 9.88 13.87 6.08
CA GLY A 46 8.82 14.73 5.57
C GLY A 46 8.21 14.27 4.25
N CYS A 47 8.73 13.21 3.64
CA CYS A 47 8.22 12.67 2.40
C CYS A 47 7.89 11.19 2.60
N TYR A 48 6.66 10.81 2.30
CA TYR A 48 6.29 9.41 2.39
C TYR A 48 5.15 9.12 1.41
N CYS A 49 5.05 7.88 0.99
CA CYS A 49 3.85 7.40 0.33
C CYS A 49 3.44 6.05 0.89
N ALA A 50 2.17 5.76 0.75
CA ALA A 50 1.61 4.48 1.18
C ALA A 50 0.66 3.99 0.09
N ILE A 51 0.76 2.71 -0.23
CA ILE A 51 -0.18 2.06 -1.12
C ILE A 51 -1.23 1.40 -0.24
N THR A 52 -2.49 1.77 -0.42
CA THR A 52 -3.59 1.25 0.38
C THR A 52 -4.25 0.10 -0.35
N ILE A 53 -4.45 -1.01 0.35
CA ILE A 53 -5.01 -2.23 -0.25
C ILE A 53 -6.02 -2.83 0.71
N ALA A 54 -7.18 -3.22 0.18
CA ALA A 54 -8.20 -3.97 0.91
C ALA A 54 -8.70 -5.09 0.01
N ARG A 55 -8.92 -6.26 0.60
CA ARG A 55 -9.39 -7.44 -0.14
C ARG A 55 -10.86 -7.68 0.11
N THR A 56 -11.62 -7.84 -0.97
CA THR A 56 -13.02 -8.28 -0.90
C THR A 56 -13.21 -9.53 -1.73
N ALA A 57 -14.42 -10.04 -1.79
CA ALA A 57 -14.77 -11.17 -2.65
C ALA A 57 -14.49 -10.88 -4.12
N LYS A 58 -14.45 -9.61 -4.51
CA LYS A 58 -14.18 -9.21 -5.90
C LYS A 58 -12.69 -9.16 -6.23
N GLY A 59 -11.82 -9.10 -5.24
CA GLY A 59 -10.38 -8.99 -5.43
C GLY A 59 -9.76 -7.95 -4.50
N TYR A 60 -8.60 -7.43 -4.92
CA TYR A 60 -7.81 -6.48 -4.13
C TYR A 60 -8.05 -5.06 -4.64
N HIS A 61 -8.65 -4.24 -3.81
CA HIS A 61 -8.93 -2.83 -4.11
C HIS A 61 -7.71 -1.99 -3.76
N VAL A 62 -7.39 -1.00 -4.59
CA VAL A 62 -6.13 -0.25 -4.48
C VAL A 62 -6.39 1.25 -4.42
N GLY A 63 -5.63 1.92 -3.59
CA GLY A 63 -5.56 3.36 -3.52
C GLY A 63 -4.16 3.77 -3.08
N TYR A 64 -3.92 5.06 -2.89
CA TYR A 64 -2.63 5.53 -2.41
C TYR A 64 -2.78 6.82 -1.61
N HIS A 65 -1.74 7.11 -0.82
CA HIS A 65 -1.57 8.38 -0.13
C HIS A 65 -0.10 8.78 -0.28
N ALA A 66 0.14 9.99 -0.75
CA ALA A 66 1.50 10.51 -0.89
C ALA A 66 1.54 11.91 -0.28
N ASP A 67 2.61 12.19 0.45
CA ASP A 67 2.73 13.43 1.19
C ASP A 67 4.17 13.94 1.19
N THR A 68 4.31 15.25 1.01
CA THR A 68 5.57 15.96 1.11
C THR A 68 5.34 17.21 1.95
N PRO A 69 6.38 17.94 2.38
CA PRO A 69 6.17 19.17 3.14
C PRO A 69 5.31 20.23 2.45
N THR A 70 5.25 20.21 1.12
CA THR A 70 4.54 21.24 0.34
C THR A 70 3.37 20.71 -0.47
N LYS A 71 3.27 19.40 -0.65
CA LYS A 71 2.25 18.79 -1.51
C LYS A 71 1.71 17.53 -0.88
N GLY A 72 0.44 17.25 -1.13
CA GLY A 72 -0.17 16.00 -0.73
C GLY A 72 -1.15 15.54 -1.80
N SER A 73 -1.32 14.25 -1.91
CA SER A 73 -2.31 13.64 -2.79
C SER A 73 -2.83 12.36 -2.17
N ILE A 74 -4.11 12.12 -2.33
CA ILE A 74 -4.73 10.92 -1.83
C ILE A 74 -5.74 10.42 -2.87
N CYS A 75 -5.73 9.12 -3.09
CA CYS A 75 -6.75 8.45 -3.87
C CYS A 75 -7.27 7.30 -3.02
N GLY A 76 -8.52 7.37 -2.64
CA GLY A 76 -9.13 6.36 -1.80
C GLY A 76 -9.29 5.02 -2.51
N LEU A 77 -9.73 4.02 -1.76
CA LEU A 77 -10.06 2.70 -2.31
C LEU A 77 -11.33 2.82 -3.14
N CYS A 78 -11.16 3.04 -4.42
CA CYS A 78 -12.28 3.25 -5.33
C CYS A 78 -12.98 1.92 -5.61
N GLY A 79 -14.29 1.91 -5.43
CA GLY A 79 -15.13 0.73 -5.46
C GLY A 79 -14.79 -0.32 -6.53
N ASN A 80 -14.89 0.03 -7.82
CA ASN A 80 -14.69 -0.94 -8.89
C ASN A 80 -13.62 -0.54 -9.92
N ARG A 81 -12.88 0.54 -9.68
CA ARG A 81 -11.94 1.06 -10.69
C ARG A 81 -10.60 0.37 -10.70
N HIS A 82 -10.08 0.03 -9.52
CA HIS A 82 -8.75 -0.57 -9.38
C HIS A 82 -8.86 -1.82 -8.54
N ILE A 83 -9.38 -2.89 -9.13
CA ILE A 83 -9.51 -4.19 -8.48
C ILE A 83 -8.58 -5.16 -9.18
N MET A 84 -7.62 -5.69 -8.43
CA MET A 84 -6.59 -6.57 -8.95
C MET A 84 -6.79 -8.00 -8.46
N PRO A 85 -6.33 -8.99 -9.25
CA PRO A 85 -6.54 -10.40 -8.90
C PRO A 85 -5.68 -10.89 -7.76
N ASP A 86 -4.55 -10.23 -7.49
CA ASP A 86 -3.64 -10.67 -6.44
C ASP A 86 -2.97 -9.47 -5.77
N LYS A 87 -2.29 -9.76 -4.68
CA LYS A 87 -1.66 -8.80 -3.81
C LYS A 87 -0.51 -8.05 -4.50
N VAL A 88 0.30 -8.77 -5.25
CA VAL A 88 1.45 -8.17 -5.97
C VAL A 88 0.96 -7.21 -7.04
N SER A 89 -0.01 -7.65 -7.85
CA SER A 89 -0.62 -6.80 -8.88
C SER A 89 -1.24 -5.55 -8.27
N ALA A 90 -1.87 -5.68 -7.10
CA ALA A 90 -2.46 -4.55 -6.40
C ALA A 90 -1.40 -3.53 -6.00
N PHE A 91 -0.28 -3.99 -5.46
CA PHE A 91 0.81 -3.08 -5.09
C PHE A 91 1.38 -2.37 -6.32
N LEU A 92 1.61 -3.11 -7.40
CA LEU A 92 2.12 -2.53 -8.65
C LEU A 92 1.16 -1.49 -9.24
N GLU A 93 -0.14 -1.76 -9.17
CA GLU A 93 -1.16 -0.79 -9.62
C GLU A 93 -1.08 0.48 -8.78
N GLY A 94 -0.94 0.35 -7.46
CA GLY A 94 -0.79 1.50 -6.57
C GLY A 94 0.45 2.33 -6.91
N VAL A 95 1.56 1.68 -7.23
CA VAL A 95 2.78 2.37 -7.66
C VAL A 95 2.53 3.17 -8.94
N GLU A 96 1.84 2.57 -9.90
CA GLU A 96 1.50 3.28 -11.14
C GLU A 96 0.60 4.49 -10.87
N MET A 97 -0.35 4.36 -9.96
CA MET A 97 -1.20 5.49 -9.56
C MET A 97 -0.38 6.66 -9.03
N VAL A 98 0.62 6.38 -8.18
CA VAL A 98 1.51 7.41 -7.63
C VAL A 98 2.34 8.04 -8.75
N ARG A 99 2.91 7.23 -9.64
CA ARG A 99 3.75 7.70 -10.74
C ARG A 99 2.96 8.56 -11.73
N ASN A 100 1.71 8.24 -11.96
CA ASN A 100 0.86 8.94 -12.92
C ASN A 100 0.12 10.12 -12.31
N CYS A 101 0.34 10.40 -11.04
CA CYS A 101 -0.24 11.53 -10.37
C CYS A 101 0.33 12.84 -10.93
N LYS A 102 -0.54 13.86 -11.07
CA LYS A 102 -0.17 15.16 -11.64
C LYS A 102 0.80 15.97 -10.76
N MET A 103 1.15 15.47 -9.59
CA MET A 103 1.95 16.20 -8.59
C MET A 103 3.45 15.89 -8.67
N ASP A 104 3.92 15.32 -9.76
CA ASP A 104 5.34 14.98 -9.99
C ASP A 104 5.93 14.03 -8.94
N PHE A 105 5.10 13.25 -8.28
CA PHE A 105 5.55 12.28 -7.30
C PHE A 105 6.43 11.19 -7.91
N GLY A 106 6.30 10.95 -9.21
CA GLY A 106 7.15 9.99 -9.90
C GLY A 106 8.63 10.33 -9.82
N LEU A 107 8.95 11.63 -9.84
CA LEU A 107 10.33 12.09 -9.69
C LEU A 107 10.81 12.00 -8.24
N LEU A 108 9.95 12.35 -7.29
CA LEU A 108 10.31 12.34 -5.88
C LEU A 108 10.42 10.94 -5.30
N PHE A 109 9.49 10.07 -5.69
CA PHE A 109 9.36 8.75 -5.08
C PHE A 109 9.90 7.62 -5.95
N GLY A 110 10.35 7.91 -7.18
CA GLY A 110 10.71 6.89 -8.16
C GLY A 110 11.68 5.83 -7.64
N SER A 111 12.80 6.26 -7.06
CA SER A 111 13.80 5.33 -6.52
C SER A 111 13.26 4.50 -5.37
N ALA A 112 12.51 5.15 -4.47
CA ALA A 112 11.92 4.45 -3.32
C ALA A 112 10.88 3.43 -3.76
N LEU A 113 10.07 3.76 -4.77
CA LEU A 113 9.07 2.86 -5.33
C LEU A 113 9.73 1.67 -6.03
N ASP A 114 10.79 1.93 -6.80
CA ASP A 114 11.54 0.85 -7.46
C ASP A 114 12.17 -0.09 -6.44
N ASN A 115 12.73 0.44 -5.37
CA ASN A 115 13.29 -0.35 -4.29
C ASN A 115 12.21 -1.19 -3.59
N ALA A 116 11.05 -0.61 -3.38
CA ALA A 116 9.93 -1.32 -2.76
C ALA A 116 9.45 -2.48 -3.63
N ILE A 117 9.36 -2.28 -4.93
CA ILE A 117 9.01 -3.32 -5.90
C ILE A 117 10.04 -4.45 -5.84
N HIS A 118 11.32 -4.09 -5.85
CA HIS A 118 12.41 -5.06 -5.78
C HIS A 118 12.32 -5.89 -4.50
N GLU A 119 12.09 -5.25 -3.36
CA GLU A 119 11.93 -5.92 -2.08
C GLU A 119 10.70 -6.85 -2.06
N LEU A 120 9.61 -6.42 -2.67
CA LEU A 120 8.40 -7.24 -2.76
C LEU A 120 8.67 -8.53 -3.53
N PHE A 121 9.28 -8.43 -4.71
CA PHE A 121 9.58 -9.61 -5.51
C PHE A 121 10.60 -10.52 -4.84
N LYS A 122 11.61 -9.95 -4.20
CA LYS A 122 12.61 -10.71 -3.46
C LYS A 122 11.98 -11.55 -2.35
N ASN A 123 11.11 -10.94 -1.56
CA ASN A 123 10.45 -11.63 -0.45
C ASN A 123 9.44 -12.67 -0.95
N THR A 124 8.70 -12.35 -1.99
CA THR A 124 7.73 -13.27 -2.59
C THR A 124 8.45 -14.47 -3.24
N HIS A 125 9.53 -14.20 -3.95
CA HIS A 125 10.34 -15.25 -4.58
C HIS A 125 10.95 -16.18 -3.53
N ASN A 126 11.47 -15.63 -2.45
CA ASN A 126 12.02 -16.43 -1.35
C ASN A 126 10.98 -17.35 -0.72
N GLN A 127 9.74 -16.88 -0.61
CA GLN A 127 8.64 -17.71 -0.13
C GLN A 127 8.35 -18.88 -1.09
N LEU A 128 8.39 -18.61 -2.39
CA LEU A 128 8.15 -19.63 -3.41
C LEU A 128 9.25 -20.68 -3.47
N THR A 129 10.49 -20.27 -3.22
CA THR A 129 11.63 -21.20 -3.28
C THR A 129 11.72 -22.12 -2.07
N LEU A 130 10.98 -21.84 -1.01
CA LEU A 130 10.91 -22.72 0.15
C LEU A 130 10.04 -23.96 -0.09
N PHE A 131 9.34 -23.99 -1.17
CA PHE A 131 8.48 -25.09 -1.55
C PHE A 131 8.96 -25.72 -2.85
#